data_3e368f125f79a73abb400470e1cbdd73
#
_entry.id   3e368f125f79a73abb400470e1cbdd73
#
_cell.length_a   1.000
_cell.length_b   1.000
_cell.length_c   1.000
_cell.angle_alpha   90.00
_cell.angle_beta   90.00
_cell.angle_gamma   90.00
#
_symmetry.space_group_name_H-M   'P 1'
#
loop_
_entity.id
_entity.type
_entity.pdbx_description
1 polymer ?
#
loop_
_entity_poly.entity_id
_entity_poly.type
_entity_poly.pdbx_seq_one_letter_code
_entity_poly.pdbx_strand_id
1 'polypeptide(L)'
;DGIGDLKGITQKLEYVASLGCNAIWLNPFYDSPFMDGGYDVRDYKKAALRYGTNEDVKELLEKAHELGIHVIFDLVPGHTSDTHPWFYESQKDEKNDYSERYIWSEQPPEGFHYVSGMSERQGCYMLNFFNSQPALNYGFNRITADWQISYKQKPCRETFEALLDVMRFWLDMGCDGFRVDMAFSLVKNDPGREATCELWRKARKMMDCEYPEAVLVAEWSQPDVAV
;
A
#
# COMPACT_ATOMS: atom_id res chain seq x y z
N ASP A 1 17.35 -19.12 -13.45
CA ASP A 1 17.87 -17.76 -13.67
C ASP A 1 18.39 -17.10 -12.39
N GLY A 2 18.18 -17.73 -11.22
CA GLY A 2 18.64 -17.23 -9.92
C GLY A 2 17.73 -16.18 -9.28
N ILE A 3 16.54 -15.95 -9.84
CA ILE A 3 15.50 -15.09 -9.28
C ILE A 3 14.31 -15.97 -8.91
N GLY A 4 13.82 -15.87 -7.65
CA GLY A 4 12.57 -16.50 -7.25
C GLY A 4 11.38 -15.85 -7.95
N ASP A 5 10.40 -16.66 -8.35
CA ASP A 5 9.17 -16.20 -9.00
C ASP A 5 7.93 -16.93 -8.47
N LEU A 6 6.75 -16.51 -8.90
CA LEU A 6 5.48 -17.08 -8.45
C LEU A 6 5.37 -18.58 -8.78
N LYS A 7 5.80 -18.99 -9.96
CA LYS A 7 5.82 -20.41 -10.35
C LYS A 7 6.79 -21.24 -9.50
N GLY A 8 7.93 -20.68 -9.15
CA GLY A 8 8.88 -21.32 -8.25
C GLY A 8 8.30 -21.51 -6.85
N ILE A 9 7.55 -20.54 -6.33
CA ILE A 9 6.83 -20.68 -5.06
C ILE A 9 5.79 -21.81 -5.18
N THR A 10 4.93 -21.76 -6.22
CA THR A 10 3.91 -22.78 -6.48
C THR A 10 4.49 -24.20 -6.49
N GLN A 11 5.63 -24.40 -7.17
CA GLN A 11 6.35 -25.69 -7.19
C GLN A 11 6.89 -26.13 -5.84
N LYS A 12 7.08 -25.21 -4.88
CA LYS A 12 7.65 -25.50 -3.55
C LYS A 12 6.61 -25.55 -2.43
N LEU A 13 5.34 -25.35 -2.71
CA LEU A 13 4.28 -25.35 -1.68
C LEU A 13 4.19 -26.68 -0.92
N GLU A 14 4.38 -27.84 -1.58
CA GLU A 14 4.40 -29.14 -0.88
C GLU A 14 5.57 -29.22 0.12
N TYR A 15 6.74 -28.66 -0.24
CA TYR A 15 7.85 -28.57 0.70
C TYR A 15 7.51 -27.65 1.88
N VAL A 16 6.89 -26.49 1.64
CA VAL A 16 6.46 -25.56 2.68
C VAL A 16 5.46 -26.25 3.63
N ALA A 17 4.46 -26.94 3.09
CA ALA A 17 3.51 -27.73 3.84
C ALA A 17 4.20 -28.80 4.72
N SER A 18 5.22 -29.48 4.17
CA SER A 18 5.97 -30.51 4.89
C SER A 18 6.75 -29.98 6.11
N LEU A 19 7.01 -28.67 6.16
CA LEU A 19 7.61 -28.00 7.32
C LEU A 19 6.58 -27.68 8.44
N GLY A 20 5.31 -27.96 8.20
CA GLY A 20 4.21 -27.63 9.12
C GLY A 20 3.72 -26.19 9.01
N CYS A 21 4.11 -25.45 7.98
CA CYS A 21 3.59 -24.11 7.73
C CYS A 21 2.18 -24.18 7.17
N ASN A 22 1.27 -23.40 7.75
CA ASN A 22 -0.13 -23.25 7.29
C ASN A 22 -0.43 -21.85 6.74
N ALA A 23 0.57 -20.99 6.67
CA ALA A 23 0.47 -19.66 6.04
C ALA A 23 1.83 -19.24 5.48
N ILE A 24 1.79 -18.49 4.37
CA ILE A 24 2.96 -17.79 3.81
C ILE A 24 2.62 -16.32 3.62
N TRP A 25 3.60 -15.48 3.80
CA TRP A 25 3.56 -14.06 3.48
C TRP A 25 4.48 -13.79 2.29
N LEU A 26 3.94 -13.17 1.24
CA LEU A 26 4.70 -12.72 0.08
C LEU A 26 5.08 -11.26 0.22
N ASN A 27 6.36 -10.95 0.10
CA ASN A 27 6.85 -9.58 -0.09
C ASN A 27 6.21 -8.97 -1.35
N PRO A 28 6.24 -7.63 -1.53
CA PRO A 28 5.62 -6.99 -2.68
C PRO A 28 6.08 -7.60 -4.00
N PHE A 29 5.13 -8.15 -4.75
CA PHE A 29 5.33 -8.73 -6.08
C PHE A 29 4.66 -7.90 -7.17
N TYR A 30 4.10 -6.77 -6.81
CA TYR A 30 3.41 -5.84 -7.71
C TYR A 30 4.34 -5.22 -8.73
N ASP A 31 3.76 -4.70 -9.83
CA ASP A 31 4.53 -3.96 -10.84
C ASP A 31 5.24 -2.76 -10.19
N SER A 32 6.54 -2.70 -10.39
CA SER A 32 7.46 -1.78 -9.71
C SER A 32 8.70 -1.53 -10.57
N PRO A 33 9.32 -0.35 -10.50
CA PRO A 33 10.67 -0.12 -11.03
C PRO A 33 11.77 -0.77 -10.16
N PHE A 34 11.43 -1.34 -8.99
CA PHE A 34 12.35 -2.04 -8.08
C PHE A 34 13.50 -1.20 -7.53
N MET A 35 13.26 0.08 -7.29
CA MET A 35 14.20 0.96 -6.60
C MET A 35 14.26 0.65 -5.10
N ASP A 36 13.21 0.02 -4.56
CA ASP A 36 13.09 -0.41 -3.16
C ASP A 36 12.51 -1.84 -3.05
N GLY A 37 13.11 -2.78 -3.78
CA GLY A 37 12.77 -4.20 -3.65
C GLY A 37 11.31 -4.57 -3.95
N GLY A 38 10.52 -3.68 -4.57
CA GLY A 38 9.10 -3.85 -4.88
C GLY A 38 8.17 -3.00 -4.01
N TYR A 39 8.67 -2.36 -2.94
CA TYR A 39 7.85 -1.44 -2.13
C TYR A 39 7.51 -0.13 -2.85
N ASP A 40 8.22 0.26 -3.89
CA ASP A 40 7.91 1.36 -4.80
C ASP A 40 6.91 0.90 -5.88
N VAL A 41 5.66 0.72 -5.49
CA VAL A 41 4.60 0.14 -6.33
C VAL A 41 4.20 1.10 -7.46
N ARG A 42 4.22 0.62 -8.70
CA ARG A 42 3.77 1.34 -9.90
C ARG A 42 2.36 0.96 -10.33
N ASP A 43 1.94 -0.27 -10.09
CA ASP A 43 0.56 -0.73 -10.30
C ASP A 43 0.21 -1.79 -9.24
N TYR A 44 -0.70 -1.44 -8.34
CA TYR A 44 -1.12 -2.32 -7.25
C TYR A 44 -1.91 -3.56 -7.67
N LYS A 45 -2.50 -3.55 -8.87
CA LYS A 45 -3.39 -4.62 -9.36
C LYS A 45 -2.74 -5.52 -10.40
N LYS A 46 -1.42 -5.42 -10.51
CA LYS A 46 -0.64 -6.16 -11.51
C LYS A 46 0.60 -6.76 -10.88
N ALA A 47 0.81 -8.06 -11.10
CA ALA A 47 2.07 -8.72 -10.77
C ALA A 47 3.20 -8.22 -11.68
N ALA A 48 4.38 -8.02 -11.12
CA ALA A 48 5.55 -7.65 -11.91
C ALA A 48 5.96 -8.79 -12.84
N LEU A 49 6.19 -8.46 -14.11
CA LEU A 49 6.54 -9.46 -15.13
C LEU A 49 7.77 -10.31 -14.78
N ARG A 50 8.67 -9.78 -13.95
CA ARG A 50 9.83 -10.54 -13.48
C ARG A 50 9.47 -11.69 -12.53
N TYR A 51 8.30 -11.62 -11.88
CA TYR A 51 7.79 -12.63 -10.96
C TYR A 51 6.69 -13.49 -11.57
N GLY A 52 6.05 -13.02 -12.64
CA GLY A 52 4.96 -13.72 -13.31
C GLY A 52 3.80 -12.80 -13.70
N THR A 53 2.63 -13.38 -13.76
CA THR A 53 1.37 -12.71 -14.15
C THR A 53 0.32 -12.84 -13.05
N ASN A 54 -0.81 -12.15 -13.19
CA ASN A 54 -1.94 -12.30 -12.26
C ASN A 54 -2.52 -13.73 -12.31
N GLU A 55 -2.44 -14.39 -13.46
CA GLU A 55 -2.83 -15.81 -13.61
C GLU A 55 -1.90 -16.72 -12.79
N ASP A 56 -0.59 -16.44 -12.75
CA ASP A 56 0.35 -17.19 -11.90
C ASP A 56 0.08 -16.95 -10.41
N VAL A 57 -0.37 -15.74 -10.02
CA VAL A 57 -0.84 -15.47 -8.65
C VAL A 57 -2.05 -16.33 -8.32
N LYS A 58 -3.04 -16.39 -9.22
CA LYS A 58 -4.25 -17.18 -9.03
C LYS A 58 -3.93 -18.67 -8.90
N GLU A 59 -3.07 -19.21 -9.76
CA GLU A 59 -2.61 -20.61 -9.69
C GLU A 59 -1.92 -20.90 -8.34
N LEU A 60 -1.08 -19.98 -7.86
CA LEU A 60 -0.41 -20.09 -6.57
C LEU A 60 -1.42 -20.15 -5.41
N LEU A 61 -2.42 -19.26 -5.40
CA LEU A 61 -3.47 -19.24 -4.37
C LEU A 61 -4.28 -20.53 -4.37
N GLU A 62 -4.76 -20.97 -5.52
CA GLU A 62 -5.52 -22.23 -5.68
C GLU A 62 -4.69 -23.42 -5.15
N LYS A 63 -3.42 -23.51 -5.54
CA LYS A 63 -2.55 -24.62 -5.12
C LYS A 63 -2.20 -24.56 -3.63
N ALA A 64 -2.00 -23.38 -3.07
CA ALA A 64 -1.75 -23.20 -1.64
C ALA A 64 -2.97 -23.67 -0.81
N HIS A 65 -4.18 -23.26 -1.22
CA HIS A 65 -5.43 -23.66 -0.55
C HIS A 65 -5.68 -25.18 -0.61
N GLU A 66 -5.37 -25.85 -1.75
CA GLU A 66 -5.42 -27.31 -1.85
C GLU A 66 -4.54 -28.00 -0.79
N LEU A 67 -3.45 -27.37 -0.38
CA LEU A 67 -2.50 -27.85 0.63
C LEU A 67 -2.79 -27.35 2.05
N GLY A 68 -3.87 -26.57 2.24
CA GLY A 68 -4.23 -25.97 3.53
C GLY A 68 -3.28 -24.83 3.94
N ILE A 69 -2.65 -24.15 2.98
CA ILE A 69 -1.76 -23.02 3.21
C ILE A 69 -2.48 -21.74 2.85
N HIS A 70 -2.61 -20.82 3.81
CA HIS A 70 -3.08 -19.45 3.58
C HIS A 70 -2.00 -18.58 2.99
N VAL A 71 -2.37 -17.64 2.12
CA VAL A 71 -1.42 -16.72 1.47
C VAL A 71 -1.81 -15.28 1.75
N ILE A 72 -0.96 -14.56 2.47
CA ILE A 72 -1.14 -13.13 2.73
C ILE A 72 -0.14 -12.30 1.89
N PHE A 73 -0.61 -11.15 1.40
CA PHE A 73 0.19 -10.26 0.57
C PHE A 73 0.70 -9.06 1.37
N ASP A 74 1.78 -8.46 0.93
CA ASP A 74 2.25 -7.19 1.47
C ASP A 74 1.41 -6.04 0.89
N LEU A 75 0.75 -5.27 1.73
CA LEU A 75 0.04 -4.06 1.34
C LEU A 75 0.90 -2.84 1.67
N VAL A 76 1.24 -2.05 0.66
CA VAL A 76 2.06 -0.83 0.79
C VAL A 76 1.15 0.41 0.71
N PRO A 77 0.53 0.86 1.82
CA PRO A 77 -0.50 1.88 1.75
C PRO A 77 0.04 3.31 1.82
N GLY A 78 1.28 3.51 2.28
CA GLY A 78 1.81 4.84 2.63
C GLY A 78 2.26 5.69 1.45
N HIS A 79 2.59 5.06 0.33
CA HIS A 79 3.19 5.72 -0.84
C HIS A 79 3.01 4.89 -2.10
N THR A 80 3.37 5.47 -3.23
CA THR A 80 3.56 4.74 -4.50
C THR A 80 4.97 4.96 -5.02
N SER A 81 5.34 4.31 -6.13
CA SER A 81 6.45 4.78 -6.94
C SER A 81 6.15 6.16 -7.52
N ASP A 82 7.17 6.96 -7.75
CA ASP A 82 7.10 8.21 -8.52
C ASP A 82 6.74 7.98 -10.01
N THR A 83 6.80 6.72 -10.48
CA THR A 83 6.34 6.30 -11.81
C THR A 83 4.90 5.76 -11.82
N HIS A 84 4.16 5.86 -10.72
CA HIS A 84 2.76 5.46 -10.65
C HIS A 84 1.88 6.40 -11.49
N PRO A 85 0.89 5.91 -12.27
CA PRO A 85 0.00 6.75 -13.06
C PRO A 85 -0.71 7.85 -12.24
N TRP A 86 -1.12 7.55 -11.01
CA TRP A 86 -1.73 8.56 -10.13
C TRP A 86 -0.77 9.72 -9.82
N PHE A 87 0.52 9.42 -9.68
CA PHE A 87 1.50 10.47 -9.40
C PHE A 87 1.73 11.33 -10.64
N TYR A 88 1.80 10.76 -11.84
CA TYR A 88 1.87 11.51 -13.08
C TYR A 88 0.68 12.47 -13.24
N GLU A 89 -0.54 11.99 -12.97
CA GLU A 89 -1.73 12.84 -13.03
C GLU A 89 -1.70 13.96 -11.96
N SER A 90 -1.18 13.69 -10.75
CA SER A 90 -1.08 14.69 -9.69
C SER A 90 -0.07 15.81 -9.96
N GLN A 91 0.85 15.57 -10.88
CA GLN A 91 1.90 16.51 -11.28
C GLN A 91 1.45 17.54 -12.33
N LYS A 92 0.24 17.41 -12.89
CA LYS A 92 -0.29 18.34 -13.87
C LYS A 92 -0.70 19.66 -13.22
N ASP A 93 -0.50 20.78 -13.94
CA ASP A 93 -0.94 22.12 -13.50
C ASP A 93 -2.47 22.19 -13.44
N GLU A 94 -3.16 21.54 -14.39
CA GLU A 94 -4.61 21.47 -14.40
C GLU A 94 -5.12 20.55 -13.29
N LYS A 95 -6.03 21.07 -12.45
CA LYS A 95 -6.65 20.30 -11.38
C LYS A 95 -7.48 19.14 -11.94
N ASN A 96 -7.23 17.97 -11.39
CA ASN A 96 -7.92 16.72 -11.73
C ASN A 96 -8.16 15.87 -10.46
N ASP A 97 -8.78 14.72 -10.60
CA ASP A 97 -9.15 13.83 -9.47
C ASP A 97 -7.93 13.29 -8.69
N TYR A 98 -6.73 13.42 -9.22
CA TYR A 98 -5.50 12.98 -8.59
C TYR A 98 -4.68 14.11 -7.98
N SER A 99 -5.04 15.38 -8.20
CA SER A 99 -4.26 16.53 -7.75
C SER A 99 -3.98 16.54 -6.24
N GLU A 100 -4.92 16.01 -5.44
CA GLU A 100 -4.81 15.90 -3.98
C GLU A 100 -4.57 14.45 -3.51
N ARG A 101 -4.27 13.53 -4.43
CA ARG A 101 -3.96 12.12 -4.11
C ARG A 101 -2.65 11.98 -3.37
N TYR A 102 -1.74 12.93 -3.53
CA TYR A 102 -0.45 13.04 -2.84
C TYR A 102 -0.39 14.34 -2.04
N ILE A 103 0.54 14.38 -1.10
CA ILE A 103 0.72 15.56 -0.25
C ILE A 103 1.66 16.55 -0.96
N TRP A 104 1.12 17.71 -1.32
CA TRP A 104 1.84 18.79 -1.99
C TRP A 104 1.91 20.04 -1.11
N SER A 105 3.01 20.82 -1.24
CA SER A 105 3.18 22.13 -0.65
C SER A 105 3.97 23.01 -1.62
N GLU A 106 3.71 24.33 -1.62
CA GLU A 106 4.50 25.27 -2.39
C GLU A 106 5.94 25.35 -1.91
N GLN A 107 6.14 25.14 -0.60
CA GLN A 107 7.46 25.14 0.03
C GLN A 107 7.54 23.97 1.04
N PRO A 108 8.70 23.29 1.15
CA PRO A 108 8.86 22.23 2.12
C PRO A 108 8.74 22.78 3.54
N PRO A 109 7.83 22.26 4.39
CA PRO A 109 7.77 22.64 5.80
C PRO A 109 9.01 22.18 6.56
N GLU A 110 9.34 22.87 7.64
CA GLU A 110 10.42 22.48 8.55
C GLU A 110 10.14 21.08 9.16
N GLY A 111 11.16 20.24 9.24
CA GLY A 111 11.08 18.90 9.83
C GLY A 111 10.51 17.81 8.92
N PHE A 112 10.15 18.13 7.66
CA PHE A 112 9.69 17.17 6.67
C PHE A 112 10.70 16.99 5.55
N HIS A 113 10.70 15.82 4.92
CA HIS A 113 11.50 15.52 3.76
C HIS A 113 10.67 15.70 2.49
N TYR A 114 10.92 16.81 1.77
CA TYR A 114 10.29 17.07 0.48
C TYR A 114 11.33 17.04 -0.63
N VAL A 115 10.89 16.61 -1.81
CA VAL A 115 11.68 16.74 -3.04
C VAL A 115 10.92 17.63 -3.99
N SER A 116 11.62 18.66 -4.53
CA SER A 116 11.11 19.48 -5.61
C SER A 116 10.94 18.60 -6.85
N GLY A 117 9.72 18.47 -7.34
CA GLY A 117 9.43 17.68 -8.55
C GLY A 117 9.86 18.42 -9.82
N MET A 118 10.31 17.69 -10.81
CA MET A 118 10.39 18.17 -12.21
C MET A 118 9.02 17.94 -12.86
N SER A 119 7.99 18.63 -12.37
CA SER A 119 6.61 18.49 -12.81
C SER A 119 6.08 19.81 -13.38
N GLU A 120 4.97 19.76 -14.10
CA GLU A 120 4.25 20.96 -14.52
C GLU A 120 3.74 21.73 -13.31
N ARG A 121 3.22 21.01 -12.29
CA ARG A 121 2.78 21.58 -11.02
C ARG A 121 3.95 22.16 -10.24
N GLN A 122 3.80 23.41 -9.79
CA GLN A 122 4.79 24.06 -8.93
C GLN A 122 4.71 23.52 -7.49
N GLY A 123 5.85 23.49 -6.80
CA GLY A 123 5.93 23.11 -5.40
C GLY A 123 6.74 21.84 -5.13
N CYS A 124 6.50 21.29 -3.98
CA CYS A 124 7.19 20.11 -3.48
C CYS A 124 6.16 19.05 -3.06
N TYR A 125 6.50 17.77 -3.20
CA TYR A 125 5.70 16.67 -2.67
C TYR A 125 6.37 16.01 -1.49
N MET A 126 5.56 15.51 -0.56
CA MET A 126 6.04 14.81 0.62
C MET A 126 6.58 13.44 0.24
N LEU A 127 7.74 13.09 0.80
CA LEU A 127 8.26 11.72 0.73
C LEU A 127 7.73 10.88 1.89
N ASN A 128 7.45 9.62 1.63
CA ASN A 128 7.17 8.68 2.71
C ASN A 128 8.46 8.07 3.27
N PHE A 129 9.35 7.60 2.38
CA PHE A 129 10.62 6.97 2.77
C PHE A 129 11.77 7.40 1.86
N PHE A 130 11.76 7.02 0.57
CA PHE A 130 12.78 7.41 -0.42
C PHE A 130 12.28 8.50 -1.37
N ASN A 131 13.20 9.13 -2.09
CA ASN A 131 12.90 10.17 -3.08
C ASN A 131 11.93 9.71 -4.18
N SER A 132 11.95 8.41 -4.51
CA SER A 132 11.06 7.77 -5.48
C SER A 132 9.71 7.32 -4.89
N GLN A 133 9.41 7.70 -3.64
CA GLN A 133 8.21 7.23 -2.92
C GLN A 133 7.35 8.40 -2.43
N PRO A 134 6.61 9.08 -3.33
CA PRO A 134 5.69 10.15 -2.95
C PRO A 134 4.59 9.63 -2.02
N ALA A 135 4.36 10.34 -0.92
CA ALA A 135 3.39 9.98 0.10
C ALA A 135 1.96 10.15 -0.39
N LEU A 136 1.15 9.09 -0.27
CA LEU A 136 -0.29 9.14 -0.49
C LEU A 136 -0.97 10.01 0.59
N ASN A 137 -1.96 10.77 0.17
CA ASN A 137 -2.61 11.77 1.01
C ASN A 137 -3.84 11.20 1.73
N TYR A 138 -3.63 10.62 2.89
CA TYR A 138 -4.72 10.28 3.83
C TYR A 138 -5.09 11.44 4.76
N GLY A 139 -4.45 12.61 4.58
CA GLY A 139 -4.70 13.82 5.34
C GLY A 139 -3.97 13.91 6.66
N PHE A 140 -4.34 14.95 7.40
CA PHE A 140 -3.77 15.32 8.68
C PHE A 140 -4.83 15.25 9.78
N ASN A 141 -4.48 14.74 10.97
CA ASN A 141 -5.37 14.77 12.13
C ASN A 141 -5.40 16.19 12.74
N ARG A 142 -4.25 16.83 12.88
CA ARG A 142 -4.12 18.21 13.31
C ARG A 142 -3.63 19.08 12.16
N ILE A 143 -4.39 20.11 11.82
CA ILE A 143 -4.03 21.08 10.77
C ILE A 143 -3.22 22.21 11.42
N THR A 144 -2.03 22.44 10.89
CA THR A 144 -1.08 23.47 11.35
C THR A 144 -0.59 24.40 10.24
N ALA A 145 -1.00 24.13 8.98
CA ALA A 145 -0.66 24.94 7.82
C ALA A 145 -1.77 24.86 6.76
N ASP A 146 -1.89 25.90 5.95
CA ASP A 146 -2.98 26.09 4.96
C ASP A 146 -2.97 25.02 3.84
N TRP A 147 -1.82 24.47 3.50
CA TRP A 147 -1.69 23.40 2.49
C TRP A 147 -2.10 22.00 3.01
N GLN A 148 -2.29 21.86 4.32
CA GLN A 148 -2.71 20.58 4.92
C GLN A 148 -4.22 20.41 4.80
N ILE A 149 -4.65 19.20 4.47
CA ILE A 149 -6.06 18.82 4.44
C ILE A 149 -6.38 17.81 5.55
N SER A 150 -7.55 17.99 6.17
CA SER A 150 -8.02 17.04 7.20
C SER A 150 -8.29 15.67 6.56
N TYR A 151 -7.94 14.59 7.28
CA TYR A 151 -8.26 13.21 6.88
C TYR A 151 -9.76 12.95 6.66
N LYS A 152 -10.63 13.85 7.16
CA LYS A 152 -12.09 13.81 6.98
C LYS A 152 -12.56 14.43 5.66
N GLN A 153 -11.70 15.12 4.92
CA GLN A 153 -12.06 15.74 3.66
C GLN A 153 -12.15 14.72 2.51
N LYS A 154 -12.90 15.10 1.47
CA LYS A 154 -13.21 14.24 0.34
C LYS A 154 -11.96 13.65 -0.33
N PRO A 155 -10.90 14.43 -0.69
CA PRO A 155 -9.73 13.86 -1.37
C PRO A 155 -9.03 12.75 -0.56
N CYS A 156 -8.93 12.93 0.77
CA CYS A 156 -8.30 11.94 1.65
C CYS A 156 -9.16 10.66 1.77
N ARG A 157 -10.49 10.82 1.77
CA ARG A 157 -11.40 9.66 1.73
C ARG A 157 -11.30 8.91 0.41
N GLU A 158 -11.19 9.61 -0.72
CA GLU A 158 -11.01 9.00 -2.04
C GLU A 158 -9.67 8.26 -2.16
N THR A 159 -8.62 8.77 -1.51
CA THR A 159 -7.35 8.04 -1.39
C THR A 159 -7.53 6.74 -0.60
N PHE A 160 -8.26 6.79 0.51
CA PHE A 160 -8.56 5.61 1.31
C PHE A 160 -9.46 4.61 0.58
N GLU A 161 -10.49 5.08 -0.12
CA GLU A 161 -11.34 4.19 -0.94
C GLU A 161 -10.57 3.50 -2.06
N ALA A 162 -9.59 4.19 -2.67
CA ALA A 162 -8.70 3.57 -3.65
C ALA A 162 -7.83 2.45 -3.04
N LEU A 163 -7.40 2.59 -1.78
CA LEU A 163 -6.73 1.52 -1.05
C LEU A 163 -7.67 0.33 -0.80
N LEU A 164 -8.91 0.59 -0.36
CA LEU A 164 -9.90 -0.48 -0.16
C LEU A 164 -10.21 -1.22 -1.47
N ASP A 165 -10.23 -0.51 -2.60
CA ASP A 165 -10.42 -1.10 -3.93
C ASP A 165 -9.25 -2.00 -4.36
N VAL A 166 -8.02 -1.64 -4.00
CA VAL A 166 -6.85 -2.53 -4.15
C VAL A 166 -6.99 -3.79 -3.28
N MET A 167 -7.42 -3.62 -2.02
CA MET A 167 -7.62 -4.76 -1.12
C MET A 167 -8.68 -5.72 -1.68
N ARG A 168 -9.84 -5.21 -2.10
CA ARG A 168 -10.90 -6.04 -2.72
C ARG A 168 -10.39 -6.80 -3.93
N PHE A 169 -9.64 -6.15 -4.81
CA PHE A 169 -9.11 -6.79 -6.01
C PHE A 169 -8.35 -8.09 -5.71
N TRP A 170 -7.49 -8.08 -4.70
CA TRP A 170 -6.71 -9.26 -4.33
C TRP A 170 -7.50 -10.26 -3.49
N LEU A 171 -8.40 -9.79 -2.63
CA LEU A 171 -9.30 -10.66 -1.86
C LEU A 171 -10.28 -11.40 -2.78
N ASP A 172 -10.82 -10.74 -3.82
CA ASP A 172 -11.66 -11.36 -4.84
C ASP A 172 -10.89 -12.41 -5.66
N MET A 173 -9.58 -12.26 -5.79
CA MET A 173 -8.71 -13.27 -6.43
C MET A 173 -8.43 -14.47 -5.54
N GLY A 174 -8.69 -14.37 -4.24
CA GLY A 174 -8.52 -15.46 -3.27
C GLY A 174 -7.38 -15.27 -2.26
N CYS A 175 -6.79 -14.07 -2.16
CA CYS A 175 -5.82 -13.75 -1.12
C CYS A 175 -6.46 -13.86 0.28
N ASP A 176 -5.76 -14.45 1.25
CA ASP A 176 -6.26 -14.63 2.63
C ASP A 176 -6.05 -13.42 3.54
N GLY A 177 -5.49 -12.34 3.03
CA GLY A 177 -5.31 -11.12 3.80
C GLY A 177 -4.01 -10.38 3.49
N PHE A 178 -3.67 -9.44 4.37
CA PHE A 178 -2.51 -8.57 4.14
C PHE A 178 -1.63 -8.41 5.38
N ARG A 179 -0.32 -8.39 5.16
CA ARG A 179 0.61 -7.69 6.03
C ARG A 179 0.68 -6.24 5.56
N VAL A 180 0.45 -5.31 6.45
CA VAL A 180 0.35 -3.88 6.13
C VAL A 180 1.66 -3.18 6.47
N ASP A 181 2.34 -2.71 5.43
CA ASP A 181 3.59 -1.96 5.55
C ASP A 181 3.37 -0.63 6.25
N MET A 182 4.20 -0.29 7.24
CA MET A 182 4.17 0.96 8.00
C MET A 182 2.75 1.39 8.40
N ALA A 183 1.92 0.47 8.89
CA ALA A 183 0.49 0.67 9.15
C ALA A 183 0.18 1.88 10.06
N PHE A 184 1.14 2.28 10.90
CA PHE A 184 1.01 3.40 11.84
C PHE A 184 1.09 4.79 11.18
N SER A 185 1.47 4.91 9.90
CA SER A 185 1.96 6.17 9.31
C SER A 185 0.97 6.85 8.34
N LEU A 186 -0.26 6.34 8.19
CA LEU A 186 -1.18 6.83 7.14
C LEU A 186 -1.55 8.30 7.33
N VAL A 187 -2.22 8.63 8.43
CA VAL A 187 -2.63 10.00 8.73
C VAL A 187 -1.45 10.75 9.35
N LYS A 188 -1.17 11.95 8.82
CA LYS A 188 -0.05 12.76 9.28
C LYS A 188 -0.46 13.64 10.48
N ASN A 189 0.53 14.07 11.27
CA ASN A 189 0.31 14.85 12.49
C ASN A 189 -0.76 14.22 13.42
N ASP A 190 -0.63 12.89 13.62
CA ASP A 190 -1.53 12.04 14.41
C ASP A 190 -0.74 11.33 15.52
N PRO A 191 -0.30 12.05 16.58
CA PRO A 191 0.62 11.52 17.59
C PRO A 191 0.04 10.35 18.37
N GLY A 192 -1.27 10.35 18.66
CA GLY A 192 -1.98 9.26 19.33
C GLY A 192 -2.49 8.17 18.38
N ARG A 193 -2.28 8.31 17.06
CA ARG A 193 -2.73 7.37 16.03
C ARG A 193 -4.24 7.16 15.93
N GLU A 194 -5.06 8.00 16.57
CA GLU A 194 -6.52 7.84 16.61
C GLU A 194 -7.13 7.87 15.21
N ALA A 195 -6.70 8.83 14.38
CA ALA A 195 -7.21 8.96 13.00
C ALA A 195 -6.73 7.81 12.10
N THR A 196 -5.48 7.39 12.24
CA THR A 196 -4.93 6.22 11.53
C THR A 196 -5.68 4.94 11.94
N CYS A 197 -5.91 4.73 13.23
CA CYS A 197 -6.69 3.60 13.74
C CYS A 197 -8.16 3.65 13.27
N GLU A 198 -8.76 4.84 13.14
CA GLU A 198 -10.11 4.99 12.57
C GLU A 198 -10.17 4.45 11.13
N LEU A 199 -9.17 4.77 10.29
CA LEU A 199 -9.10 4.24 8.93
C LEU A 199 -8.98 2.71 8.92
N TRP A 200 -8.08 2.14 9.74
CA TRP A 200 -7.92 0.69 9.82
C TRP A 200 -9.16 -0.03 10.36
N ARG A 201 -9.89 0.56 11.31
CA ARG A 201 -11.19 0.01 11.74
C ARG A 201 -12.21 -0.02 10.60
N LYS A 202 -12.20 0.98 9.71
CA LYS A 202 -13.06 0.98 8.51
C LYS A 202 -12.65 -0.11 7.52
N ALA A 203 -11.34 -0.28 7.29
CA ALA A 203 -10.82 -1.37 6.46
C ALA A 203 -11.21 -2.75 7.05
N ARG A 204 -11.01 -2.94 8.37
CA ARG A 204 -11.39 -4.19 9.04
C ARG A 204 -12.90 -4.44 8.94
N LYS A 205 -13.73 -3.40 9.14
CA LYS A 205 -15.18 -3.53 9.00
C LYS A 205 -15.60 -3.94 7.58
N MET A 206 -14.95 -3.40 6.55
CA MET A 206 -15.17 -3.83 5.17
C MET A 206 -14.84 -5.32 5.02
N MET A 207 -13.68 -5.74 5.52
CA MET A 207 -13.26 -7.15 5.46
C MET A 207 -14.20 -8.06 6.27
N ASP A 208 -14.64 -7.66 7.47
CA ASP A 208 -15.59 -8.44 8.28
C ASP A 208 -16.92 -8.67 7.57
N CYS A 209 -17.34 -7.72 6.74
CA CYS A 209 -18.59 -7.82 5.99
C CYS A 209 -18.47 -8.60 4.68
N GLU A 210 -17.36 -8.41 3.94
CA GLU A 210 -17.18 -8.90 2.58
C GLU A 210 -16.28 -10.14 2.52
N TYR A 211 -15.29 -10.24 3.45
CA TYR A 211 -14.25 -11.28 3.49
C TYR A 211 -13.92 -11.69 4.94
N PRO A 212 -14.88 -12.29 5.67
CA PRO A 212 -14.78 -12.51 7.13
C PRO A 212 -13.59 -13.36 7.57
N GLU A 213 -13.11 -14.26 6.71
CA GLU A 213 -11.96 -15.12 7.00
C GLU A 213 -10.61 -14.45 6.75
N ALA A 214 -10.58 -13.29 6.06
CA ALA A 214 -9.34 -12.62 5.71
C ALA A 214 -8.74 -11.86 6.90
N VAL A 215 -7.40 -11.83 6.96
CA VAL A 215 -6.64 -11.25 8.08
C VAL A 215 -5.92 -9.97 7.71
N LEU A 216 -5.69 -9.11 8.71
CA LEU A 216 -4.76 -7.97 8.64
C LEU A 216 -3.69 -8.13 9.70
N VAL A 217 -2.42 -8.03 9.28
CA VAL A 217 -1.24 -8.07 10.16
C VAL A 217 -0.50 -6.75 9.99
N ALA A 218 -0.51 -5.90 11.01
CA ALA A 218 0.15 -4.59 10.94
C ALA A 218 1.65 -4.70 11.20
N GLU A 219 2.47 -4.10 10.33
CA GLU A 219 3.78 -3.67 10.75
C GLU A 219 3.63 -2.43 11.63
N TRP A 220 3.94 -2.57 12.92
CA TRP A 220 3.76 -1.50 13.90
C TRP A 220 4.98 -1.37 14.80
N SER A 221 5.76 -0.31 14.58
CA SER A 221 7.05 -0.11 15.26
C SER A 221 6.95 0.44 16.70
N GLN A 222 5.74 0.79 17.15
CA GLN A 222 5.47 1.36 18.47
C GLN A 222 4.44 0.50 19.22
N PRO A 223 4.83 -0.67 19.77
CA PRO A 223 3.87 -1.63 20.35
C PRO A 223 3.11 -1.07 21.57
N ASP A 224 3.69 -0.13 22.30
CA ASP A 224 3.08 0.57 23.43
C ASP A 224 1.92 1.52 23.01
N VAL A 225 1.82 1.86 21.74
CA VAL A 225 0.74 2.68 21.15
C VAL A 225 -0.22 1.83 20.32
N ALA A 226 0.07 0.55 20.13
CA ALA A 226 -0.73 -0.36 19.28
C ALA A 226 -1.96 -0.98 19.99
N VAL A 227 -2.17 -0.66 21.26
CA VAL A 227 -3.22 -1.27 22.13
C VAL A 227 -4.47 -0.39 22.20
#